data_c72d36d0fb9748f0457543ec8d1e66f7
#
_entry.id   c72d36d0fb9748f0457543ec8d1e66f7
#
_cell.length_a   1.000
_cell.length_b   1.000
_cell.length_c   1.000
_cell.angle_alpha   90.00
_cell.angle_beta   90.00
_cell.angle_gamma   90.00
#
_symmetry.space_group_name_H-M   'P 1'
#
loop_
_entity.id
_entity.type
_entity.pdbx_description
1 polymer ?
#
loop_
_entity_poly.entity_id
_entity_poly.type
_entity_poly.pdbx_seq_one_letter_code
_entity_poly.pdbx_strand_id
1 'polypeptide(L)'
;MTHILFICTGNVSRSAVAECILRTMAEQAGRNDITVASAGVQNLYGQSYDPQMIATAAKYGYHMEGHSQHMTSEILQQADFIFVMEHYHYVQVQKELPYAQWYKLHQITKYCYGEAFNIEDPLYSDAEYDFAFHQIESCCKIILNRL
;
A
#
# COMPACT_ATOMS: atom_id res chain seq x y z
N MET A 1 6.68 18.42 0.62
CA MET A 1 6.59 17.07 -0.01
C MET A 1 6.02 16.09 1.00
N THR A 2 4.96 15.39 0.65
CA THR A 2 4.31 14.39 1.50
C THR A 2 4.70 12.99 1.03
N HIS A 3 5.23 12.17 1.91
CA HIS A 3 5.69 10.81 1.60
C HIS A 3 4.70 9.79 2.14
N ILE A 4 4.11 8.98 1.25
CA ILE A 4 3.13 7.94 1.57
C ILE A 4 3.79 6.58 1.39
N LEU A 5 3.62 5.70 2.38
CA LEU A 5 4.16 4.35 2.35
C LEU A 5 3.03 3.33 2.58
N PHE A 6 2.90 2.37 1.69
CA PHE A 6 1.97 1.26 1.83
C PHE A 6 2.73 -0.01 2.25
N ILE A 7 2.17 -0.76 3.19
CA ILE A 7 2.78 -1.98 3.75
C ILE A 7 1.82 -3.15 3.63
N CYS A 8 2.31 -4.28 3.12
CA CYS A 8 1.62 -5.56 3.21
C CYS A 8 2.63 -6.65 3.62
N THR A 9 2.31 -7.92 3.39
CA THR A 9 3.19 -9.01 3.83
C THR A 9 4.49 -9.05 3.04
N GLY A 10 4.41 -9.28 1.73
CA GLY A 10 5.59 -9.51 0.88
C GLY A 10 5.93 -8.38 -0.09
N ASN A 11 5.09 -7.37 -0.19
CA ASN A 11 5.26 -6.26 -1.15
C ASN A 11 5.31 -6.73 -2.60
N VAL A 12 4.51 -7.73 -2.94
CA VAL A 12 4.41 -8.20 -4.34
C VAL A 12 3.03 -7.99 -4.93
N SER A 13 2.01 -7.75 -4.12
CA SER A 13 0.62 -7.64 -4.57
C SER A 13 -0.07 -6.40 -4.00
N ARG A 14 -0.64 -6.47 -2.78
CA ARG A 14 -1.51 -5.42 -2.23
C ARG A 14 -0.84 -4.05 -2.07
N SER A 15 0.27 -3.97 -1.37
CA SER A 15 0.96 -2.68 -1.18
C SER A 15 1.57 -2.18 -2.47
N ALA A 16 2.04 -3.10 -3.32
CA ALA A 16 2.61 -2.75 -4.61
C ALA A 16 1.57 -2.14 -5.55
N VAL A 17 0.35 -2.70 -5.60
CA VAL A 17 -0.71 -2.13 -6.43
C VAL A 17 -1.22 -0.81 -5.83
N ALA A 18 -1.27 -0.69 -4.50
CA ALA A 18 -1.64 0.57 -3.85
C ALA A 18 -0.69 1.70 -4.24
N GLU A 19 0.61 1.43 -4.23
CA GLU A 19 1.61 2.39 -4.69
C GLU A 19 1.35 2.81 -6.13
N CYS A 20 1.13 1.86 -7.02
CA CYS A 20 0.85 2.11 -8.44
C CYS A 20 -0.39 2.98 -8.62
N ILE A 21 -1.48 2.62 -7.95
CA ILE A 21 -2.76 3.34 -8.08
C ILE A 21 -2.63 4.78 -7.57
N LEU A 22 -2.11 4.97 -6.37
CA LEU A 22 -2.02 6.31 -5.79
C LEU A 22 -1.06 7.21 -6.57
N ARG A 23 0.07 6.66 -7.01
CA ARG A 23 1.03 7.40 -7.84
C ARG A 23 0.35 7.87 -9.13
N THR A 24 -0.37 6.98 -9.80
CA THR A 24 -1.07 7.31 -11.05
C THR A 24 -2.13 8.37 -10.82
N MET A 25 -2.94 8.24 -9.77
CA MET A 25 -3.97 9.22 -9.42
C MET A 25 -3.37 10.58 -9.11
N ALA A 26 -2.27 10.62 -8.36
CA ALA A 26 -1.58 11.86 -8.01
C ALA A 26 -1.03 12.57 -9.26
N GLU A 27 -0.41 11.81 -10.16
CA GLU A 27 0.09 12.34 -11.43
C GLU A 27 -1.04 12.93 -12.28
N GLN A 28 -2.15 12.20 -12.40
CA GLN A 28 -3.31 12.67 -13.16
C GLN A 28 -3.95 13.91 -12.55
N ALA A 29 -3.84 14.08 -11.24
CA ALA A 29 -4.34 15.24 -10.52
C ALA A 29 -3.34 16.41 -10.49
N GLY A 30 -2.17 16.26 -11.09
CA GLY A 30 -1.13 17.31 -11.09
C GLY A 30 -0.49 17.51 -9.71
N ARG A 31 -0.56 16.52 -8.84
CA ARG A 31 -0.03 16.60 -7.46
C ARG A 31 1.46 16.21 -7.45
N ASN A 32 2.34 17.22 -7.61
CA ASN A 32 3.79 17.01 -7.58
C ASN A 32 4.36 17.04 -6.17
N ASP A 33 3.53 17.26 -5.17
CA ASP A 33 3.90 17.37 -3.77
C ASP A 33 3.78 16.04 -3.00
N ILE A 34 3.45 14.95 -3.69
CA ILE A 34 3.23 13.63 -3.10
C ILE A 34 4.22 12.63 -3.70
N THR A 35 4.89 11.86 -2.84
CA THR A 35 5.67 10.68 -3.25
C THR A 35 5.04 9.44 -2.66
N VAL A 36 5.10 8.33 -3.37
CA VAL A 36 4.48 7.07 -2.96
C VAL A 36 5.49 5.95 -3.06
N ALA A 37 5.56 5.14 -2.01
CA ALA A 37 6.40 3.95 -1.96
C ALA A 37 5.63 2.81 -1.32
N SER A 38 6.17 1.60 -1.39
CA SER A 38 5.61 0.42 -0.73
C SER A 38 6.72 -0.50 -0.25
N ALA A 39 6.41 -1.31 0.78
CA ALA A 39 7.35 -2.28 1.32
C ALA A 39 6.58 -3.44 1.97
N GLY A 40 7.28 -4.50 2.32
CA GLY A 40 6.71 -5.66 2.98
C GLY A 40 7.29 -5.89 4.36
N VAL A 41 6.50 -6.48 5.25
CA VAL A 41 7.00 -6.90 6.57
C VAL A 41 7.94 -8.10 6.45
N GLN A 42 7.83 -8.88 5.38
CA GLN A 42 8.73 -9.98 5.06
C GLN A 42 9.70 -9.58 3.95
N ASN A 43 10.92 -10.09 4.01
CA ASN A 43 11.91 -9.88 2.96
C ASN A 43 11.78 -10.99 1.91
N LEU A 44 11.33 -10.64 0.71
CA LEU A 44 11.26 -11.54 -0.43
C LEU A 44 12.44 -11.34 -1.40
N TYR A 45 13.46 -10.64 -0.95
CA TYR A 45 14.74 -10.49 -1.68
C TYR A 45 14.58 -9.97 -3.12
N GLY A 46 13.72 -8.94 -3.29
CA GLY A 46 13.54 -8.31 -4.60
C GLY A 46 12.74 -9.13 -5.59
N GLN A 47 11.85 -10.01 -5.09
CA GLN A 47 10.98 -10.79 -5.96
C GLN A 47 10.13 -9.87 -6.85
N SER A 48 9.96 -10.24 -8.12
CA SER A 48 9.09 -9.51 -9.04
C SER A 48 7.65 -9.49 -8.54
N TYR A 49 6.91 -8.44 -8.87
CA TYR A 49 5.52 -8.31 -8.46
C TYR A 49 4.66 -9.46 -8.99
N ASP A 50 3.58 -9.74 -8.28
CA ASP A 50 2.63 -10.80 -8.56
C ASP A 50 2.02 -10.62 -9.97
N PRO A 51 2.25 -11.58 -10.90
CA PRO A 51 1.72 -11.44 -12.26
C PRO A 51 0.21 -11.32 -12.33
N GLN A 52 -0.52 -11.95 -11.43
CA GLN A 52 -1.98 -11.89 -11.42
C GLN A 52 -2.46 -10.51 -10.99
N MET A 53 -1.79 -9.87 -10.02
CA MET A 53 -2.12 -8.49 -9.65
C MET A 53 -1.73 -7.51 -10.75
N ILE A 54 -0.60 -7.72 -11.40
CA ILE A 54 -0.21 -6.91 -12.58
C ILE A 54 -1.30 -6.97 -13.65
N ALA A 55 -1.81 -8.18 -13.95
CA ALA A 55 -2.88 -8.36 -14.93
C ALA A 55 -4.18 -7.69 -14.49
N THR A 56 -4.52 -7.79 -13.21
CA THR A 56 -5.71 -7.12 -12.65
C THR A 56 -5.60 -5.61 -12.78
N ALA A 57 -4.46 -5.05 -12.39
CA ALA A 57 -4.21 -3.61 -12.51
C ALA A 57 -4.32 -3.14 -13.96
N ALA A 58 -3.74 -3.89 -14.90
CA ALA A 58 -3.79 -3.57 -16.33
C ALA A 58 -5.23 -3.55 -16.85
N LYS A 59 -6.05 -4.48 -16.40
CA LYS A 59 -7.47 -4.56 -16.78
C LYS A 59 -8.21 -3.27 -16.43
N TYR A 60 -7.81 -2.59 -15.36
CA TYR A 60 -8.44 -1.35 -14.89
C TYR A 60 -7.63 -0.09 -15.21
N GLY A 61 -6.65 -0.20 -16.13
CA GLY A 61 -5.95 0.96 -16.67
C GLY A 61 -4.70 1.40 -15.92
N TYR A 62 -4.15 0.55 -15.06
CA TYR A 62 -2.94 0.86 -14.30
C TYR A 62 -1.75 -0.01 -14.75
N HIS A 63 -0.60 0.63 -14.94
CA HIS A 63 0.63 -0.07 -15.28
C HIS A 63 1.47 -0.33 -14.02
N MET A 64 1.47 -1.57 -13.58
CA MET A 64 2.17 -2.01 -12.36
C MET A 64 3.41 -2.81 -12.72
N GLU A 65 4.58 -2.33 -12.30
CA GLU A 65 5.84 -3.05 -12.49
C GLU A 65 6.81 -2.75 -11.36
N GLY A 66 7.72 -3.67 -11.09
CA GLY A 66 8.75 -3.47 -10.09
C GLY A 66 9.05 -4.74 -9.30
N HIS A 67 9.73 -4.55 -8.19
CA HIS A 67 10.22 -5.62 -7.33
C HIS A 67 9.92 -5.29 -5.87
N SER A 68 9.73 -6.35 -5.06
CA SER A 68 9.50 -6.20 -3.64
C SER A 68 10.68 -5.52 -2.94
N GLN A 69 10.37 -4.76 -1.89
CA GLN A 69 11.38 -4.32 -0.93
C GLN A 69 10.90 -4.61 0.50
N HIS A 70 11.86 -4.94 1.36
CA HIS A 70 11.61 -5.16 2.77
C HIS A 70 11.56 -3.82 3.49
N MET A 71 10.63 -3.66 4.43
CA MET A 71 10.59 -2.44 5.24
C MET A 71 11.84 -2.34 6.11
N THR A 72 12.35 -1.13 6.25
CA THR A 72 13.45 -0.80 7.15
C THR A 72 13.00 0.32 8.07
N SER A 73 13.67 0.46 9.21
CA SER A 73 13.40 1.56 10.13
C SER A 73 13.52 2.92 9.41
N GLU A 74 14.49 3.06 8.52
CA GLU A 74 14.70 4.30 7.75
C GLU A 74 13.53 4.62 6.84
N ILE A 75 13.05 3.63 6.07
CA ILE A 75 11.90 3.80 5.18
C ILE A 75 10.65 4.20 5.98
N LEU A 76 10.43 3.55 7.12
CA LEU A 76 9.30 3.86 7.99
C LEU A 76 9.39 5.28 8.55
N GLN A 77 10.58 5.70 8.97
CA GLN A 77 10.76 7.02 9.57
C GLN A 77 10.64 8.15 8.54
N GLN A 78 10.99 7.91 7.29
CA GLN A 78 10.88 8.90 6.22
C GLN A 78 9.44 9.15 5.78
N ALA A 79 8.53 8.23 6.02
CA ALA A 79 7.14 8.37 5.61
C ALA A 79 6.40 9.37 6.51
N ASP A 80 5.49 10.13 5.91
CA ASP A 80 4.55 11.00 6.64
C ASP A 80 3.27 10.24 6.98
N PHE A 81 2.87 9.30 6.13
CA PHE A 81 1.73 8.41 6.33
C PHE A 81 2.16 6.98 6.01
N ILE A 82 1.84 6.06 6.91
CA ILE A 82 2.07 4.63 6.69
C ILE A 82 0.71 3.94 6.72
N PHE A 83 0.33 3.30 5.62
CA PHE A 83 -0.94 2.59 5.50
C PHE A 83 -0.66 1.09 5.39
N VAL A 84 -1.25 0.31 6.28
CA VAL A 84 -1.11 -1.15 6.29
C VAL A 84 -2.42 -1.82 5.93
N MET A 85 -2.33 -3.01 5.33
CA MET A 85 -3.47 -3.73 4.77
C MET A 85 -4.20 -4.60 5.80
N GLU A 86 -3.49 -5.05 6.84
CA GLU A 86 -4.03 -5.93 7.87
C GLU A 86 -3.54 -5.54 9.25
N HIS A 87 -4.27 -5.95 10.28
CA HIS A 87 -3.85 -5.72 11.66
C HIS A 87 -2.47 -6.33 11.96
N TYR A 88 -2.18 -7.49 11.38
CA TYR A 88 -0.86 -8.12 11.51
C TYR A 88 0.26 -7.17 11.09
N HIS A 89 0.09 -6.49 9.96
CA HIS A 89 1.09 -5.53 9.48
C HIS A 89 1.24 -4.34 10.44
N TYR A 90 0.13 -3.89 11.01
CA TYR A 90 0.13 -2.81 12.00
C TYR A 90 1.03 -3.13 13.18
N VAL A 91 0.86 -4.33 13.73
CA VAL A 91 1.68 -4.80 14.86
C VAL A 91 3.16 -4.90 14.48
N GLN A 92 3.46 -5.42 13.29
CA GLN A 92 4.84 -5.56 12.84
C GLN A 92 5.52 -4.20 12.64
N VAL A 93 4.82 -3.22 12.07
CA VAL A 93 5.36 -1.87 11.88
C VAL A 93 5.61 -1.19 13.23
N GLN A 94 4.71 -1.36 14.20
CA GLN A 94 4.90 -0.79 15.55
C GLN A 94 6.21 -1.23 16.18
N LYS A 95 6.63 -2.47 15.95
CA LYS A 95 7.89 -2.99 16.50
C LYS A 95 9.13 -2.29 15.95
N GLU A 96 9.03 -1.76 14.74
CA GLU A 96 10.16 -1.15 14.03
C GLU A 96 10.10 0.38 14.02
N LEU A 97 9.00 0.98 14.52
CA LEU A 97 8.78 2.41 14.48
C LEU A 97 8.83 2.99 15.90
N PRO A 98 9.61 4.05 16.15
CA PRO A 98 9.61 4.70 17.47
C PRO A 98 8.20 5.09 17.91
N TYR A 99 7.88 4.91 19.19
CA TYR A 99 6.55 5.23 19.73
C TYR A 99 6.11 6.64 19.38
N ALA A 100 7.01 7.60 19.43
CA ALA A 100 6.71 9.00 19.11
C ALA A 100 6.21 9.21 17.69
N GLN A 101 6.40 8.24 16.80
CA GLN A 101 5.98 8.29 15.40
C GLN A 101 4.79 7.39 15.09
N TRP A 102 4.21 6.71 16.07
CA TRP A 102 3.04 5.84 15.83
C TRP A 102 1.82 6.58 15.30
N TYR A 103 1.74 7.90 15.51
CA TYR A 103 0.63 8.73 15.04
C TYR A 103 0.44 8.70 13.52
N LYS A 104 1.49 8.37 12.78
CA LYS A 104 1.43 8.33 11.30
C LYS A 104 1.10 6.94 10.74
N LEU A 105 0.95 5.94 11.62
CA LEU A 105 0.63 4.56 11.25
C LEU A 105 -0.87 4.35 11.28
N HIS A 106 -1.42 3.89 10.16
CA HIS A 106 -2.85 3.69 9.98
C HIS A 106 -3.14 2.33 9.35
N GLN A 107 -4.13 1.62 9.88
CA GLN A 107 -4.76 0.56 9.11
C GLN A 107 -5.60 1.26 8.05
N ILE A 108 -5.39 0.90 6.78
CA ILE A 108 -5.92 1.67 5.65
C ILE A 108 -7.46 1.78 5.70
N THR A 109 -8.15 0.70 6.06
CA THR A 109 -9.62 0.69 6.13
C THR A 109 -10.14 1.55 7.27
N LYS A 110 -9.45 1.55 8.41
CA LYS A 110 -9.81 2.42 9.54
C LYS A 110 -9.68 3.89 9.15
N TYR A 111 -8.59 4.24 8.49
CA TYR A 111 -8.37 5.60 8.03
C TYR A 111 -9.44 6.05 7.03
N CYS A 112 -9.75 5.18 6.06
CA CYS A 112 -10.64 5.54 4.96
C CYS A 112 -12.12 5.43 5.32
N TYR A 113 -12.52 4.43 6.10
CA TYR A 113 -13.93 4.11 6.36
C TYR A 113 -14.34 4.24 7.82
N GLY A 114 -13.41 4.47 8.74
CA GLY A 114 -13.69 4.55 10.17
C GLY A 114 -13.79 3.20 10.86
N GLU A 115 -13.70 2.10 10.14
CA GLU A 115 -13.77 0.72 10.67
C GLU A 115 -12.56 -0.06 10.24
N ALA A 116 -11.89 -0.71 11.21
CA ALA A 116 -10.72 -1.53 10.93
C ALA A 116 -11.15 -2.93 10.50
N PHE A 117 -10.82 -3.30 9.27
CA PHE A 117 -10.90 -4.67 8.78
C PHE A 117 -9.73 -4.93 7.84
N ASN A 118 -9.44 -6.20 7.59
CA ASN A 118 -8.30 -6.57 6.75
C ASN A 118 -8.68 -6.55 5.28
N ILE A 119 -7.80 -5.99 4.44
CA ILE A 119 -7.86 -6.25 3.01
C ILE A 119 -7.10 -7.55 2.80
N GLU A 120 -7.84 -8.63 2.60
CA GLU A 120 -7.29 -9.98 2.54
C GLU A 120 -6.37 -10.16 1.33
N ASP A 121 -5.36 -11.01 1.51
CA ASP A 121 -4.45 -11.35 0.42
C ASP A 121 -5.18 -12.19 -0.62
N PRO A 122 -5.30 -11.73 -1.87
CA PRO A 122 -5.94 -12.52 -2.91
C PRO A 122 -5.00 -13.67 -3.32
N LEU A 123 -5.47 -14.92 -3.21
CA LEU A 123 -4.61 -16.08 -3.42
C LEU A 123 -5.03 -16.98 -4.58
N TYR A 124 -6.32 -17.05 -4.90
CA TYR A 124 -6.82 -18.17 -5.69
C TYR A 124 -7.62 -17.80 -6.94
N SER A 125 -8.31 -16.68 -6.97
CA SER A 125 -9.23 -16.41 -8.08
C SER A 125 -9.16 -14.97 -8.56
N ASP A 126 -9.55 -14.77 -9.83
CA ASP A 126 -9.66 -13.42 -10.40
C ASP A 126 -10.64 -12.56 -9.61
N ALA A 127 -11.71 -13.16 -9.07
CA ALA A 127 -12.69 -12.44 -8.27
C ALA A 127 -12.07 -11.90 -6.97
N GLU A 128 -11.18 -12.66 -6.33
CA GLU A 128 -10.47 -12.21 -5.13
C GLU A 128 -9.52 -11.05 -5.47
N TYR A 129 -8.82 -11.13 -6.59
CA TYR A 129 -7.93 -10.06 -7.04
C TYR A 129 -8.71 -8.80 -7.39
N ASP A 130 -9.83 -8.92 -8.10
CA ASP A 130 -10.70 -7.78 -8.40
C ASP A 130 -11.22 -7.13 -7.12
N PHE A 131 -11.63 -7.93 -6.15
CA PHE A 131 -12.17 -7.43 -4.88
C PHE A 131 -11.11 -6.66 -4.11
N ALA A 132 -9.91 -7.23 -3.93
CA ALA A 132 -8.81 -6.56 -3.26
C ALA A 132 -8.39 -5.28 -4.00
N PHE A 133 -8.30 -5.35 -5.32
CA PHE A 133 -7.96 -4.20 -6.16
C PHE A 133 -8.95 -3.04 -5.95
N HIS A 134 -10.24 -3.31 -6.01
CA HIS A 134 -11.26 -2.25 -5.87
C HIS A 134 -11.32 -1.67 -4.47
N GLN A 135 -11.08 -2.48 -3.43
CA GLN A 135 -10.96 -1.95 -2.07
C GLN A 135 -9.79 -0.97 -1.97
N ILE A 136 -8.65 -1.35 -2.52
CA ILE A 136 -7.45 -0.52 -2.49
C ILE A 136 -7.65 0.74 -3.33
N GLU A 137 -8.23 0.62 -4.52
CA GLU A 137 -8.52 1.77 -5.38
C GLU A 137 -9.43 2.78 -4.69
N SER A 138 -10.49 2.29 -4.04
CA SER A 138 -11.40 3.15 -3.27
C SER A 138 -10.67 3.89 -2.15
N CYS A 139 -9.80 3.18 -1.42
CA CYS A 139 -9.00 3.79 -0.37
C CYS A 139 -8.05 4.85 -0.93
N CYS A 140 -7.39 4.58 -2.04
CA CYS A 140 -6.48 5.54 -2.66
C CYS A 140 -7.18 6.84 -3.05
N LYS A 141 -8.41 6.76 -3.57
CA LYS A 141 -9.20 7.96 -3.87
C LYS A 141 -9.47 8.80 -2.62
N ILE A 142 -9.86 8.13 -1.54
CA ILE A 142 -10.13 8.80 -0.26
C ILE A 142 -8.85 9.44 0.29
N ILE A 143 -7.75 8.71 0.27
CA ILE A 143 -6.46 9.21 0.74
C ILE A 143 -6.07 10.46 -0.03
N LEU A 144 -6.10 10.39 -1.36
CA LEU A 144 -5.70 11.54 -2.20
C LEU A 144 -6.55 12.76 -1.92
N ASN A 145 -7.86 12.58 -1.73
CA ASN A 145 -8.78 13.70 -1.46
C ASN A 145 -8.52 14.37 -0.10
N ARG A 146 -7.84 13.69 0.81
CA ARG A 146 -7.50 14.24 2.14
C ARG A 146 -6.11 14.87 2.21
N LEU A 147 -5.34 14.73 1.16
CA LEU A 147 -3.98 15.31 1.08
C LEU A 147 -3.98 16.73 0.43
#